data_f77967de3557614743040ce604e1aa2b
#
_entry.id   f77967de3557614743040ce604e1aa2b
#
_cell.length_a   1.000
_cell.length_b   1.000
_cell.length_c   1.000
_cell.angle_alpha   90.00
_cell.angle_beta   90.00
_cell.angle_gamma   90.00
#
_symmetry.space_group_name_H-M   'P 1'
#
loop_
_entity.id
_entity.type
_entity.pdbx_description
1 polymer ?
#
loop_
_entity_poly.entity_id
_entity_poly.type
_entity_poly.pdbx_seq_one_letter_code
_entity_poly.pdbx_strand_id
1 'polypeptide(L)'
;MKNIILATLSFIVIITSSSFAFTQGAPQSNSQGESGEPLIDKPNILWLFQEDLSPWLGCYGYEIQQGQTPNIDALAKRGVRFSRAFVPAPVCSACRSAIMTGANQIRFGAHEHRSRRGEASLPLPAGMKTIAELMTESGYFCFNVGKTDYNFEHDTVFPKIPKSNNKTPWRARPDGQPFFGQIQLRGGKINTKKFKNKCDRSKVTIPADYPQNDLYREVVAEHFDSARMDDQVIGNILQRLKKDGLLDSTIIVYFSDHGANNLVRHKQQPTEGGSHVPFIIAGPEPFVPDTTVRNDLVSMLDLSATTLTWAGVPHPEWMEGKDLFAKEFQPREFVGTARDRCDHTIDRIRSIRTDRFRYTRNFMLDRVLLQAQYRDNKNYLRYLRDSYTDGTLDPKLAKIYFGERPSEELYDVNNDPAQLNNLVDDPQFAEELKRHRKLTEGWLAAGDTGEGDEPETELRMASNKKWGLGVNVEFEAIRTDSDGDGLSDEWEKINGRDPVDGRLMFTFDCSGWQTEGWQSDGKTDNIAGRLGYLDFELLEGRAVLSRDRLRLDANQNMGIIELTMKSSHKTQVSMFANDVLLGRATLAPVDQFSTIEIPQDKITEGTIESLRMEFDSEAGTVVEIDSIQQVVREN
;
A
#
# COMPACT_ATOMS: atom_id res chain seq x y z
N MET A 1 -12.56 20.71 -62.45
CA MET A 1 -12.36 22.15 -62.79
C MET A 1 -12.35 22.94 -61.52
N LYS A 2 -11.38 23.77 -61.38
CA LYS A 2 -10.97 24.75 -60.34
C LYS A 2 -9.95 24.24 -59.32
N ASN A 3 -8.72 24.61 -59.65
CA ASN A 3 -7.51 24.61 -58.82
C ASN A 3 -7.66 25.62 -57.69
N ILE A 4 -7.18 25.24 -56.46
CA ILE A 4 -6.84 26.22 -55.46
C ILE A 4 -5.35 25.97 -55.10
N ILE A 5 -4.60 27.02 -55.38
CA ILE A 5 -3.16 27.15 -55.15
C ILE A 5 -2.93 27.41 -53.67
N LEU A 6 -2.15 26.58 -52.98
CA LEU A 6 -1.61 26.87 -51.64
C LEU A 6 -0.29 27.62 -51.79
N ALA A 7 -0.26 28.83 -51.29
CA ALA A 7 0.97 29.63 -51.17
C ALA A 7 1.67 29.32 -49.86
N THR A 8 2.87 28.79 -49.95
CA THR A 8 3.80 28.58 -48.81
C THR A 8 4.59 29.89 -48.59
N LEU A 9 4.37 30.51 -47.43
CA LEU A 9 5.25 31.57 -46.94
C LEU A 9 6.41 30.92 -46.14
N SER A 10 7.61 31.04 -46.68
CA SER A 10 8.86 30.71 -45.95
C SER A 10 9.30 31.91 -45.15
N PHE A 11 9.33 31.78 -43.82
CA PHE A 11 9.99 32.75 -42.96
C PHE A 11 11.46 32.36 -42.80
N ILE A 12 12.35 33.18 -43.29
CA ILE A 12 13.81 33.09 -43.05
C ILE A 12 14.08 33.80 -41.74
N VAL A 13 14.48 33.07 -40.71
CA VAL A 13 15.01 33.62 -39.45
C VAL A 13 16.53 33.72 -39.59
N ILE A 14 17.03 34.92 -39.60
CA ILE A 14 18.48 35.21 -39.56
C ILE A 14 18.90 35.11 -38.08
N ILE A 15 19.65 34.08 -37.72
CA ILE A 15 20.28 33.97 -36.42
C ILE A 15 21.65 34.63 -36.48
N THR A 16 21.80 35.79 -35.84
CA THR A 16 23.09 36.40 -35.58
C THR A 16 23.72 35.77 -34.34
N SER A 17 24.78 35.02 -34.54
CA SER A 17 25.59 34.43 -33.47
C SER A 17 26.49 35.50 -32.86
N SER A 18 26.18 35.94 -31.66
CA SER A 18 27.08 36.73 -30.81
C SER A 18 27.87 35.76 -29.92
N SER A 19 29.14 35.57 -30.23
CA SER A 19 30.08 34.82 -29.41
C SER A 19 30.43 35.62 -28.15
N PHE A 20 29.90 35.24 -26.99
CA PHE A 20 30.42 35.70 -25.70
C PHE A 20 31.53 34.76 -25.25
N ALA A 21 32.75 35.25 -25.20
CA ALA A 21 33.85 34.56 -24.57
C ALA A 21 33.71 34.66 -23.04
N PHE A 22 33.42 33.53 -22.39
CA PHE A 22 33.51 33.38 -20.94
C PHE A 22 34.98 33.20 -20.54
N THR A 23 35.60 34.20 -19.95
CA THR A 23 36.83 34.04 -19.18
C THR A 23 36.50 33.36 -17.87
N GLN A 24 37.01 32.15 -17.71
CA GLN A 24 37.01 31.45 -16.41
C GLN A 24 37.93 32.18 -15.42
N GLY A 25 37.34 32.95 -14.53
CA GLY A 25 37.95 33.37 -13.31
C GLY A 25 37.39 32.52 -12.19
N ALA A 26 38.18 31.57 -11.65
CA ALA A 26 37.83 30.84 -10.46
C ALA A 26 37.73 31.81 -9.27
N PRO A 27 36.65 31.82 -8.51
CA PRO A 27 36.64 32.53 -7.23
C PRO A 27 37.44 31.74 -6.23
N GLN A 28 38.57 32.25 -5.76
CA GLN A 28 39.18 31.82 -4.50
C GLN A 28 38.24 32.26 -3.37
N SER A 29 37.49 31.31 -2.80
CA SER A 29 36.71 31.54 -1.59
C SER A 29 37.60 31.42 -0.36
N ASN A 30 38.15 32.53 0.12
CA ASN A 30 38.54 32.67 1.51
C ASN A 30 37.30 33.13 2.30
N SER A 31 36.55 32.22 2.89
CA SER A 31 35.56 32.55 3.88
C SER A 31 35.84 31.71 5.14
N GLN A 32 36.63 32.27 6.07
CA GLN A 32 36.63 31.81 7.44
C GLN A 32 35.40 32.42 8.12
N GLY A 33 34.52 31.58 8.66
CA GLY A 33 33.46 32.02 9.56
C GLY A 33 34.04 32.55 10.86
N GLU A 34 33.38 33.46 11.54
CA GLU A 34 33.79 34.10 12.78
C GLU A 34 34.07 33.11 13.96
N SER A 35 33.73 31.82 13.83
CA SER A 35 34.00 30.75 14.82
C SER A 35 35.25 29.91 14.57
N GLY A 36 35.99 30.13 13.50
CA GLY A 36 37.22 29.40 13.18
C GLY A 36 37.09 27.92 12.82
N GLU A 37 35.89 27.36 12.78
CA GLU A 37 35.63 26.02 12.27
C GLU A 37 35.50 26.02 10.74
N PRO A 38 36.08 25.03 10.03
CA PRO A 38 35.95 24.94 8.57
C PRO A 38 34.49 24.72 8.21
N LEU A 39 33.95 25.56 7.32
CA LEU A 39 32.61 25.39 6.78
C LEU A 39 32.50 24.02 6.10
N ILE A 40 31.50 23.24 6.48
CA ILE A 40 31.20 21.94 5.84
C ILE A 40 30.60 22.26 4.47
N ASP A 41 31.34 22.01 3.41
CA ASP A 41 30.90 22.28 2.04
C ASP A 41 29.82 21.26 1.59
N LYS A 42 30.00 19.98 1.93
CA LYS A 42 29.07 18.88 1.66
C LYS A 42 28.86 18.02 2.91
N PRO A 43 27.69 18.07 3.55
CA PRO A 43 27.44 17.27 4.76
C PRO A 43 27.31 15.80 4.43
N ASN A 44 27.65 14.91 5.37
CA ASN A 44 27.19 13.54 5.32
C ASN A 44 25.68 13.49 5.62
N ILE A 45 24.97 12.56 5.02
CA ILE A 45 23.53 12.41 5.20
C ILE A 45 23.22 10.96 5.57
N LEU A 46 22.56 10.73 6.69
CA LEU A 46 22.15 9.40 7.15
C LEU A 46 20.66 9.34 7.44
N TRP A 47 19.95 8.52 6.70
CA TRP A 47 18.56 8.17 6.98
C TRP A 47 18.47 6.97 7.91
N LEU A 48 17.89 7.16 9.07
CA LEU A 48 17.47 6.12 10.01
C LEU A 48 16.01 5.78 9.69
N PHE A 49 15.82 4.83 8.81
CA PHE A 49 14.55 4.51 8.21
C PHE A 49 13.85 3.41 9.01
N GLN A 50 12.84 3.77 9.78
CA GLN A 50 12.03 2.85 10.56
C GLN A 50 11.04 2.09 9.68
N GLU A 51 10.69 0.88 10.10
CA GLU A 51 9.63 0.08 9.50
C GLU A 51 8.41 0.06 10.42
N ASP A 52 7.21 0.35 9.86
CA ASP A 52 5.91 0.13 10.52
C ASP A 52 5.79 0.85 11.89
N LEU A 53 6.18 2.12 12.03
CA LEU A 53 6.18 2.84 13.28
C LEU A 53 5.37 4.14 13.24
N SER A 54 4.32 4.23 14.09
CA SER A 54 3.56 5.46 14.34
C SER A 54 4.36 6.46 15.19
N PRO A 55 4.01 7.77 15.19
CA PRO A 55 4.73 8.81 15.93
C PRO A 55 4.45 8.76 17.44
N TRP A 56 4.29 7.57 18.02
CA TRP A 56 3.96 7.37 19.43
C TRP A 56 5.22 7.36 20.29
N LEU A 57 5.89 8.50 20.36
CA LEU A 57 7.16 8.72 21.02
C LEU A 57 7.05 9.82 22.09
N GLY A 58 7.98 9.85 23.06
CA GLY A 58 8.00 10.85 24.12
C GLY A 58 8.08 12.28 23.58
N CYS A 59 8.95 12.53 22.61
CA CYS A 59 9.08 13.84 21.95
C CYS A 59 7.85 14.25 21.12
N TYR A 60 6.92 13.35 20.84
CA TYR A 60 5.61 13.62 20.22
C TYR A 60 4.47 13.74 21.23
N GLY A 61 4.77 13.75 22.54
CA GLY A 61 3.75 13.99 23.59
C GLY A 61 3.16 12.74 24.22
N TYR A 62 3.61 11.53 23.85
CA TYR A 62 3.10 10.30 24.45
C TYR A 62 3.74 10.07 25.83
N GLU A 63 2.96 10.28 26.90
CA GLU A 63 3.43 10.23 28.31
C GLU A 63 4.11 8.89 28.66
N ILE A 64 3.54 7.77 28.18
CA ILE A 64 4.10 6.42 28.41
C ILE A 64 5.51 6.24 27.83
N GLN A 65 5.92 7.10 26.90
CA GLN A 65 7.23 7.09 26.25
C GLN A 65 8.15 8.20 26.72
N GLN A 66 7.72 9.06 27.64
CA GLN A 66 8.57 10.15 28.18
C GLN A 66 9.84 9.59 28.79
N GLY A 67 11.00 10.00 28.25
CA GLY A 67 12.33 9.54 28.67
C GLY A 67 12.64 8.06 28.37
N GLN A 68 11.77 7.36 27.64
CA GLN A 68 11.96 5.96 27.29
C GLN A 68 12.66 5.75 25.93
N THR A 69 12.74 6.81 25.12
CA THR A 69 13.43 6.85 23.82
C THR A 69 14.47 7.97 23.81
N PRO A 70 15.49 7.93 24.72
CA PRO A 70 16.38 9.06 24.97
C PRO A 70 17.24 9.46 23.77
N ASN A 71 17.58 8.52 22.86
CA ASN A 71 18.38 8.83 21.67
C ASN A 71 17.56 9.55 20.61
N ILE A 72 16.29 9.12 20.39
CA ILE A 72 15.35 9.81 19.51
C ILE A 72 14.99 11.18 20.09
N ASP A 73 14.73 11.26 21.38
CA ASP A 73 14.44 12.53 22.08
C ASP A 73 15.63 13.50 21.98
N ALA A 74 16.87 12.98 22.01
CA ALA A 74 18.08 13.79 21.83
C ALA A 74 18.21 14.32 20.39
N LEU A 75 17.85 13.53 19.37
CA LEU A 75 17.80 14.02 17.99
C LEU A 75 16.74 15.14 17.85
N ALA A 76 15.57 14.95 18.42
CA ALA A 76 14.49 15.97 18.39
C ALA A 76 14.91 17.27 19.10
N LYS A 77 15.79 17.19 20.10
CA LYS A 77 16.35 18.36 20.81
C LYS A 77 17.50 19.05 20.07
N ARG A 78 18.13 18.41 19.11
CA ARG A 78 19.26 18.94 18.33
C ARG A 78 18.86 19.48 16.96
N GLY A 79 17.61 19.48 16.62
CA GLY A 79 17.20 19.84 15.29
C GLY A 79 15.69 20.10 15.17
N VAL A 80 15.12 19.75 14.06
CA VAL A 80 13.73 20.02 13.71
C VAL A 80 12.88 18.76 13.85
N ARG A 81 11.81 18.83 14.63
CA ARG A 81 10.78 17.81 14.71
C ARG A 81 9.53 18.29 13.98
N PHE A 82 9.08 17.53 13.02
CA PHE A 82 7.84 17.81 12.28
C PHE A 82 6.68 17.07 12.95
N SER A 83 5.66 17.81 13.37
CA SER A 83 4.50 17.25 14.07
C SER A 83 3.45 16.64 13.14
N ARG A 84 3.48 16.99 11.85
CA ARG A 84 2.47 16.58 10.85
C ARG A 84 3.13 16.15 9.53
N ALA A 85 3.90 15.06 9.59
CA ALA A 85 4.53 14.44 8.42
C ALA A 85 3.73 13.22 7.97
N PHE A 86 3.43 13.16 6.67
CA PHE A 86 2.57 12.13 6.09
C PHE A 86 3.23 11.44 4.90
N VAL A 87 3.06 10.11 4.84
CA VAL A 87 3.59 9.30 3.75
C VAL A 87 2.66 9.28 2.53
N PRO A 88 3.20 9.15 1.31
CA PRO A 88 2.41 9.09 0.08
C PRO A 88 1.66 7.77 -0.12
N ALA A 89 2.10 6.70 0.56
CA ALA A 89 1.43 5.40 0.58
C ALA A 89 1.55 4.76 1.98
N PRO A 90 0.47 4.16 2.54
CA PRO A 90 0.50 3.53 3.86
C PRO A 90 1.01 2.08 3.80
N VAL A 91 1.93 1.78 2.88
CA VAL A 91 2.47 0.43 2.66
C VAL A 91 3.92 0.49 2.18
N CYS A 92 4.74 -0.47 2.64
CA CYS A 92 6.20 -0.42 2.53
C CYS A 92 6.73 -0.08 1.12
N SER A 93 6.52 -0.95 0.12
CA SER A 93 7.23 -0.82 -1.16
C SER A 93 6.78 0.40 -1.97
N ALA A 94 5.48 0.72 -1.97
CA ALA A 94 4.95 1.89 -2.64
C ALA A 94 5.48 3.19 -1.99
N CYS A 95 5.46 3.28 -0.66
CA CYS A 95 6.01 4.41 0.07
C CYS A 95 7.53 4.58 -0.17
N ARG A 96 8.28 3.49 -0.05
CA ARG A 96 9.74 3.49 -0.24
C ARG A 96 10.12 3.90 -1.67
N SER A 97 9.36 3.42 -2.67
CA SER A 97 9.54 3.81 -4.07
C SER A 97 9.32 5.31 -4.28
N ALA A 98 8.24 5.85 -3.72
CA ALA A 98 7.94 7.27 -3.80
C ALA A 98 9.02 8.14 -3.14
N ILE A 99 9.45 7.79 -1.92
CA ILE A 99 10.52 8.54 -1.24
C ILE A 99 11.84 8.45 -2.01
N MET A 100 12.18 7.32 -2.61
CA MET A 100 13.42 7.17 -3.37
C MET A 100 13.46 7.90 -4.71
N THR A 101 12.31 8.29 -5.24
CA THR A 101 12.22 9.08 -6.48
C THR A 101 11.85 10.54 -6.24
N GLY A 102 11.30 10.86 -5.06
CA GLY A 102 10.75 12.18 -4.74
C GLY A 102 9.43 12.50 -5.46
N ALA A 103 8.82 11.50 -6.13
CA ALA A 103 7.53 11.58 -6.80
C ALA A 103 6.51 10.64 -6.17
N ASN A 104 5.23 10.99 -6.23
CA ASN A 104 4.18 10.11 -5.74
C ASN A 104 4.13 8.82 -6.57
N GLN A 105 4.02 7.66 -5.92
CA GLN A 105 4.05 6.34 -6.57
C GLN A 105 2.98 6.15 -7.65
N ILE A 106 1.86 6.87 -7.56
CA ILE A 106 0.80 6.84 -8.58
C ILE A 106 1.17 7.56 -9.89
N ARG A 107 2.30 8.30 -9.94
CA ARG A 107 2.76 8.99 -11.14
C ARG A 107 3.54 8.09 -12.10
N PHE A 108 4.14 7.01 -11.57
CA PHE A 108 5.10 6.23 -12.34
C PHE A 108 4.92 4.70 -12.20
N GLY A 109 3.71 4.24 -11.86
CA GLY A 109 3.38 2.81 -11.82
C GLY A 109 3.94 2.04 -10.63
N ALA A 110 4.40 2.72 -9.55
CA ALA A 110 4.94 2.07 -8.37
C ALA A 110 3.93 1.97 -7.20
N HIS A 111 2.63 2.10 -7.50
CA HIS A 111 1.56 2.18 -6.50
C HIS A 111 1.15 0.81 -5.93
N GLU A 112 1.29 -0.26 -6.71
CA GLU A 112 0.93 -1.60 -6.26
C GLU A 112 1.99 -2.20 -5.33
N HIS A 113 1.57 -2.70 -4.17
CA HIS A 113 2.52 -3.23 -3.20
C HIS A 113 3.26 -4.44 -3.74
N ARG A 114 4.59 -4.28 -3.87
CA ARG A 114 5.50 -5.31 -4.38
C ARG A 114 5.18 -5.79 -5.79
N SER A 115 4.82 -4.87 -6.67
CA SER A 115 4.58 -5.12 -8.09
C SER A 115 5.79 -5.71 -8.84
N ARG A 116 6.94 -5.79 -8.20
CA ARG A 116 8.16 -6.39 -8.76
C ARG A 116 8.36 -7.86 -8.39
N ARG A 117 7.37 -8.58 -7.99
CA ARG A 117 7.52 -10.00 -7.65
C ARG A 117 7.53 -10.87 -8.90
N GLY A 118 8.62 -11.63 -9.12
CA GLY A 118 8.78 -12.59 -10.19
C GLY A 118 9.67 -12.10 -11.32
N GLU A 119 9.37 -12.50 -12.55
CA GLU A 119 10.21 -12.29 -13.73
C GLU A 119 10.12 -10.85 -14.27
N ALA A 120 9.00 -10.18 -14.07
CA ALA A 120 8.80 -8.81 -14.54
C ALA A 120 9.51 -7.81 -13.63
N SER A 121 10.66 -7.33 -14.08
CA SER A 121 11.33 -6.18 -13.48
C SER A 121 10.71 -4.91 -14.06
N LEU A 122 10.07 -4.09 -13.22
CA LEU A 122 9.53 -2.80 -13.67
C LEU A 122 10.67 -1.78 -13.66
N PRO A 123 11.11 -1.28 -14.82
CA PRO A 123 12.07 -0.18 -14.86
C PRO A 123 11.39 1.12 -14.41
N LEU A 124 12.19 2.04 -13.90
CA LEU A 124 11.72 3.43 -13.77
C LEU A 124 11.42 4.01 -15.17
N PRO A 125 10.46 4.94 -15.29
CA PRO A 125 10.24 5.67 -16.54
C PRO A 125 11.53 6.26 -17.10
N ALA A 126 11.63 6.35 -18.42
CA ALA A 126 12.83 6.85 -19.09
C ALA A 126 13.22 8.24 -18.57
N GLY A 127 14.47 8.38 -18.14
CA GLY A 127 15.02 9.61 -17.56
C GLY A 127 14.78 9.80 -16.06
N MET A 128 13.89 9.03 -15.43
CA MET A 128 13.68 9.08 -13.98
C MET A 128 14.80 8.30 -13.27
N LYS A 129 15.33 8.88 -12.19
CA LYS A 129 16.37 8.29 -11.36
C LYS A 129 15.97 8.32 -9.88
N THR A 130 16.54 7.42 -9.11
CA THR A 130 16.47 7.50 -7.66
C THR A 130 17.35 8.62 -7.12
N ILE A 131 17.01 9.13 -5.93
CA ILE A 131 17.90 10.12 -5.27
C ILE A 131 19.29 9.55 -4.99
N ALA A 132 19.43 8.23 -4.74
CA ALA A 132 20.75 7.62 -4.54
C ALA A 132 21.62 7.65 -5.82
N GLU A 133 21.02 7.48 -6.99
CA GLU A 133 21.74 7.62 -8.27
C GLU A 133 22.16 9.07 -8.48
N LEU A 134 21.27 10.05 -8.27
CA LEU A 134 21.57 11.47 -8.39
C LEU A 134 22.66 11.90 -7.39
N MET A 135 22.62 11.39 -6.16
CA MET A 135 23.65 11.62 -5.14
C MET A 135 25.00 11.02 -5.55
N THR A 136 24.99 9.81 -6.12
CA THR A 136 26.21 9.16 -6.62
C THR A 136 26.84 9.97 -7.76
N GLU A 137 26.03 10.45 -8.69
CA GLU A 137 26.48 11.32 -9.79
C GLU A 137 27.06 12.65 -9.29
N SER A 138 26.60 13.14 -8.13
CA SER A 138 27.14 14.36 -7.49
C SER A 138 28.37 14.11 -6.61
N GLY A 139 28.88 12.87 -6.58
CA GLY A 139 30.12 12.51 -5.89
C GLY A 139 29.94 11.99 -4.46
N TYR A 140 28.73 11.68 -4.04
CA TYR A 140 28.47 11.01 -2.76
C TYR A 140 28.74 9.51 -2.83
N PHE A 141 29.28 8.94 -1.76
CA PHE A 141 29.27 7.51 -1.55
C PHE A 141 27.91 7.08 -1.01
N CYS A 142 27.11 6.35 -1.80
CA CYS A 142 25.77 5.91 -1.40
C CYS A 142 25.79 4.50 -0.85
N PHE A 143 25.02 4.23 0.23
CA PHE A 143 24.84 2.89 0.77
C PHE A 143 23.45 2.68 1.35
N ASN A 144 23.01 1.40 1.35
CA ASN A 144 21.84 0.95 2.09
C ASN A 144 22.18 -0.30 2.91
N VAL A 145 21.80 -0.32 4.18
CA VAL A 145 21.92 -1.49 5.04
C VAL A 145 20.53 -1.98 5.45
N GLY A 146 20.20 -3.15 5.01
CA GLY A 146 18.90 -3.78 5.28
C GLY A 146 17.95 -3.73 4.09
N LYS A 147 16.66 -3.59 4.38
CA LYS A 147 15.57 -3.69 3.40
C LYS A 147 15.61 -2.56 2.37
N THR A 148 15.44 -2.88 1.10
CA THR A 148 15.14 -1.94 0.01
C THR A 148 13.64 -1.90 -0.28
N ASP A 149 13.08 -3.00 -0.76
CA ASP A 149 11.63 -3.21 -1.03
C ASP A 149 11.06 -2.11 -1.94
N TYR A 150 11.75 -1.83 -3.06
CA TYR A 150 11.24 -0.89 -4.07
C TYR A 150 10.43 -1.62 -5.13
N ASN A 151 9.43 -0.94 -5.72
CA ASN A 151 8.58 -1.46 -6.80
C ASN A 151 9.21 -1.30 -8.20
N PHE A 152 10.49 -1.10 -8.27
CA PHE A 152 11.25 -0.98 -9.51
C PHE A 152 12.60 -1.69 -9.39
N GLU A 153 13.26 -1.88 -10.53
CA GLU A 153 14.60 -2.46 -10.58
C GLU A 153 15.61 -1.60 -9.82
N HIS A 154 16.34 -2.20 -8.88
CA HIS A 154 17.21 -1.44 -7.98
C HIS A 154 18.51 -2.15 -7.59
N ASP A 155 18.87 -3.23 -8.26
CA ASP A 155 20.03 -4.03 -7.89
C ASP A 155 21.36 -3.27 -8.04
N THR A 156 21.37 -2.24 -8.87
CA THR A 156 22.54 -1.39 -9.16
C THR A 156 22.54 -0.05 -8.41
N VAL A 157 21.45 0.30 -7.73
CA VAL A 157 21.28 1.61 -7.06
C VAL A 157 22.29 1.84 -5.93
N PHE A 158 22.64 0.76 -5.21
CA PHE A 158 23.61 0.82 -4.12
C PHE A 158 24.76 -0.16 -4.32
N PRO A 159 26.00 0.24 -4.06
CA PRO A 159 27.14 -0.67 -4.06
C PRO A 159 27.01 -1.70 -2.95
N LYS A 160 27.57 -2.91 -3.17
CA LYS A 160 27.61 -3.94 -2.13
C LYS A 160 28.57 -3.54 -1.01
N ILE A 161 28.07 -3.39 0.19
CA ILE A 161 28.88 -3.11 1.36
C ILE A 161 29.54 -4.41 1.88
N PRO A 162 30.86 -4.42 2.12
CA PRO A 162 31.54 -5.55 2.73
C PRO A 162 30.91 -5.93 4.08
N LYS A 163 30.76 -7.22 4.37
CA LYS A 163 30.15 -7.70 5.63
C LYS A 163 30.84 -7.16 6.87
N SER A 164 32.15 -6.93 6.82
CA SER A 164 32.94 -6.30 7.89
C SER A 164 32.44 -4.88 8.26
N ASN A 165 31.84 -4.18 7.28
CA ASN A 165 31.41 -2.81 7.44
C ASN A 165 29.89 -2.69 7.70
N ASN A 166 29.13 -3.77 7.83
CA ASN A 166 27.67 -3.71 8.04
C ASN A 166 27.24 -2.87 9.25
N LYS A 167 28.08 -2.73 10.27
CA LYS A 167 27.81 -1.89 11.45
C LYS A 167 28.30 -0.45 11.30
N THR A 168 29.17 -0.18 10.35
CA THR A 168 29.78 1.13 10.04
C THR A 168 29.92 1.27 8.52
N PRO A 169 28.80 1.27 7.77
CA PRO A 169 28.83 1.20 6.30
C PRO A 169 29.56 2.39 5.66
N TRP A 170 29.55 3.55 6.32
CA TRP A 170 30.28 4.74 5.90
C TRP A 170 31.80 4.56 5.83
N ARG A 171 32.36 3.56 6.51
CA ARG A 171 33.80 3.24 6.43
C ARG A 171 34.22 2.54 5.13
N ALA A 172 33.27 2.13 4.30
CA ALA A 172 33.57 1.57 2.98
C ALA A 172 33.86 2.64 1.92
N ARG A 173 33.61 3.91 2.23
CA ARG A 173 33.87 5.02 1.32
C ARG A 173 35.36 5.35 1.22
N PRO A 174 35.83 5.94 0.12
CA PRO A 174 37.11 6.63 0.04
C PRO A 174 37.25 7.71 1.11
N ASP A 175 38.48 7.96 1.56
CA ASP A 175 38.76 8.96 2.57
C ASP A 175 38.31 10.38 2.10
N GLY A 176 37.63 11.10 2.98
CA GLY A 176 37.14 12.45 2.71
C GLY A 176 35.91 12.54 1.82
N GLN A 177 35.45 11.46 1.19
CA GLN A 177 34.24 11.47 0.37
C GLN A 177 32.98 11.61 1.26
N PRO A 178 32.03 12.53 0.97
CA PRO A 178 30.77 12.59 1.69
C PRO A 178 29.91 11.34 1.40
N PHE A 179 29.04 10.96 2.31
CA PHE A 179 28.15 9.83 2.09
C PHE A 179 26.67 10.23 2.20
N PHE A 180 25.85 9.53 1.42
CA PHE A 180 24.42 9.39 1.61
C PHE A 180 24.11 7.94 1.97
N GLY A 181 23.59 7.72 3.16
CA GLY A 181 23.36 6.37 3.67
C GLY A 181 21.95 6.16 4.19
N GLN A 182 21.48 4.93 4.04
CA GLN A 182 20.24 4.46 4.67
C GLN A 182 20.56 3.27 5.57
N ILE A 183 20.07 3.33 6.81
CA ILE A 183 20.08 2.19 7.74
C ILE A 183 18.62 1.87 8.07
N GLN A 184 18.20 0.69 7.65
CA GLN A 184 16.86 0.20 7.85
C GLN A 184 16.71 -0.38 9.25
N LEU A 185 15.83 0.21 10.05
CA LEU A 185 15.50 -0.22 11.40
C LEU A 185 14.26 -1.12 11.35
N ARG A 186 14.15 -2.06 12.28
CA ARG A 186 13.09 -3.06 12.24
C ARG A 186 11.72 -2.56 12.69
N GLY A 187 11.68 -1.45 13.45
CA GLY A 187 10.46 -0.79 13.88
C GLY A 187 9.45 -1.72 14.51
N GLY A 188 8.20 -1.61 14.10
CA GLY A 188 7.09 -2.43 14.57
C GLY A 188 7.19 -3.93 14.27
N LYS A 189 8.20 -4.38 13.52
CA LYS A 189 8.46 -5.80 13.24
C LYS A 189 9.47 -6.44 14.21
N ILE A 190 9.95 -5.69 15.18
CA ILE A 190 10.86 -6.21 16.22
C ILE A 190 10.12 -7.23 17.10
N ASN A 191 10.82 -8.33 17.45
CA ASN A 191 10.30 -9.28 18.42
C ASN A 191 10.60 -8.77 19.84
N THR A 192 9.56 -8.27 20.50
CA THR A 192 9.64 -7.68 21.85
C THR A 192 9.53 -8.68 22.98
N LYS A 193 9.31 -9.98 22.71
CA LYS A 193 9.05 -11.00 23.76
C LYS A 193 10.11 -11.04 24.86
N LYS A 194 11.38 -10.93 24.48
CA LYS A 194 12.53 -10.95 25.41
C LYS A 194 12.99 -9.58 25.89
N PHE A 195 12.31 -8.52 25.49
CA PHE A 195 12.68 -7.17 25.91
C PHE A 195 12.39 -6.97 27.39
N LYS A 196 13.38 -6.45 28.14
CA LYS A 196 13.29 -6.31 29.60
C LYS A 196 12.59 -5.02 30.04
N ASN A 197 12.80 -3.92 29.30
CA ASN A 197 12.26 -2.61 29.64
C ASN A 197 10.92 -2.35 28.95
N LYS A 198 9.97 -3.25 29.14
CA LYS A 198 8.62 -3.15 28.58
C LYS A 198 7.86 -1.96 29.17
N CYS A 199 6.96 -1.40 28.38
CA CYS A 199 6.06 -0.36 28.86
C CYS A 199 5.04 -0.94 29.87
N ASP A 200 4.52 -0.08 30.73
CA ASP A 200 3.44 -0.43 31.67
C ASP A 200 2.12 -0.58 30.91
N ARG A 201 1.65 -1.81 30.75
CA ARG A 201 0.44 -2.16 30.03
C ARG A 201 -0.81 -1.45 30.57
N SER A 202 -0.84 -1.21 31.88
CA SER A 202 -1.99 -0.55 32.53
C SER A 202 -2.18 0.90 32.11
N LYS A 203 -1.10 1.53 31.59
CA LYS A 203 -1.08 2.92 31.11
C LYS A 203 -1.26 3.06 29.60
N VAL A 204 -1.41 1.94 28.89
CA VAL A 204 -1.58 1.95 27.43
C VAL A 204 -2.99 2.38 27.07
N THR A 205 -3.11 3.45 26.31
CA THR A 205 -4.36 3.87 25.67
C THR A 205 -4.46 3.23 24.29
N ILE A 206 -5.55 2.51 24.05
CA ILE A 206 -5.86 1.91 22.75
C ILE A 206 -6.54 2.99 21.90
N PRO A 207 -6.16 3.21 20.62
CA PRO A 207 -6.89 4.12 19.75
C PRO A 207 -8.37 3.73 19.63
N ALA A 208 -9.26 4.72 19.55
CA ALA A 208 -10.71 4.50 19.64
C ALA A 208 -11.32 3.70 18.47
N ASP A 209 -10.60 3.61 17.36
CA ASP A 209 -10.95 2.81 16.19
C ASP A 209 -10.59 1.33 16.30
N TYR A 210 -10.26 0.86 17.52
CA TYR A 210 -9.98 -0.55 17.83
C TYR A 210 -10.74 -1.03 19.07
N PRO A 211 -10.96 -2.36 19.20
CA PRO A 211 -11.58 -2.94 20.40
C PRO A 211 -10.82 -2.57 21.67
N GLN A 212 -11.55 -2.11 22.70
CA GLN A 212 -11.00 -1.67 23.99
C GLN A 212 -10.81 -2.84 24.94
N ASN A 213 -9.89 -3.77 24.65
CA ASN A 213 -9.65 -4.99 25.41
C ASN A 213 -8.14 -5.27 25.61
N ASP A 214 -7.82 -6.30 26.38
CA ASP A 214 -6.44 -6.64 26.72
C ASP A 214 -5.63 -7.12 25.52
N LEU A 215 -6.26 -7.76 24.53
CA LEU A 215 -5.59 -8.19 23.30
C LEU A 215 -5.05 -6.98 22.54
N TYR A 216 -5.89 -5.96 22.29
CA TYR A 216 -5.47 -4.74 21.60
C TYR A 216 -4.56 -3.87 22.45
N ARG A 217 -4.72 -3.91 23.78
CA ARG A 217 -3.79 -3.27 24.72
C ARG A 217 -2.37 -3.83 24.57
N GLU A 218 -2.25 -5.16 24.45
CA GLU A 218 -0.94 -5.79 24.23
C GLU A 218 -0.37 -5.46 22.84
N VAL A 219 -1.20 -5.44 21.80
CA VAL A 219 -0.77 -5.02 20.44
C VAL A 219 -0.17 -3.62 20.43
N VAL A 220 -0.83 -2.66 21.10
CA VAL A 220 -0.33 -1.29 21.22
C VAL A 220 0.91 -1.22 22.11
N ALA A 221 0.93 -1.98 23.20
CA ALA A 221 2.09 -2.07 24.10
C ALA A 221 3.34 -2.61 23.40
N GLU A 222 3.19 -3.65 22.57
CA GLU A 222 4.30 -4.18 21.76
C GLU A 222 4.87 -3.13 20.81
N HIS A 223 4.06 -2.22 20.30
CA HIS A 223 4.53 -1.11 19.46
C HIS A 223 5.40 -0.13 20.26
N PHE A 224 5.00 0.25 21.48
CA PHE A 224 5.83 1.07 22.38
C PHE A 224 7.15 0.38 22.71
N ASP A 225 7.12 -0.93 23.02
CA ASP A 225 8.32 -1.70 23.31
C ASP A 225 9.26 -1.76 22.08
N SER A 226 8.71 -1.87 20.87
CA SER A 226 9.49 -1.86 19.62
C SER A 226 10.22 -0.55 19.43
N ALA A 227 9.57 0.59 19.69
CA ALA A 227 10.20 1.91 19.61
C ALA A 227 11.36 2.06 20.61
N ARG A 228 11.20 1.55 21.86
CA ARG A 228 12.26 1.54 22.87
C ARG A 228 13.47 0.69 22.46
N MET A 229 13.21 -0.47 21.83
CA MET A 229 14.29 -1.33 21.34
C MET A 229 15.05 -0.68 20.17
N ASP A 230 14.36 -0.05 19.26
CA ASP A 230 15.00 0.65 18.14
C ASP A 230 15.76 1.90 18.61
N ASP A 231 15.29 2.59 19.63
CA ASP A 231 16.03 3.69 20.25
C ASP A 231 17.43 3.25 20.69
N GLN A 232 17.55 2.04 21.28
CA GLN A 232 18.86 1.48 21.65
C GLN A 232 19.76 1.22 20.43
N VAL A 233 19.17 0.76 19.32
CA VAL A 233 19.91 0.56 18.06
C VAL A 233 20.40 1.90 17.52
N ILE A 234 19.56 2.92 17.54
CA ILE A 234 19.89 4.30 17.15
C ILE A 234 21.04 4.84 17.99
N GLY A 235 20.97 4.69 19.32
CA GLY A 235 22.06 5.10 20.23
C GLY A 235 23.40 4.47 19.85
N ASN A 236 23.39 3.18 19.50
CA ASN A 236 24.61 2.48 19.06
C ASN A 236 25.13 3.02 17.70
N ILE A 237 24.27 3.43 16.78
CA ILE A 237 24.67 4.03 15.49
C ILE A 237 25.31 5.40 15.75
N LEU A 238 24.66 6.25 16.54
CA LEU A 238 25.17 7.59 16.88
C LEU A 238 26.53 7.54 17.60
N GLN A 239 26.71 6.58 18.54
CA GLN A 239 27.97 6.36 19.20
C GLN A 239 29.10 5.97 18.23
N ARG A 240 28.81 5.13 17.20
CA ARG A 240 29.83 4.77 16.20
C ARG A 240 30.18 5.95 15.31
N LEU A 241 29.20 6.75 14.87
CA LEU A 241 29.46 8.00 14.14
C LEU A 241 30.34 8.96 14.98
N LYS A 242 30.03 9.11 16.26
CA LYS A 242 30.82 9.94 17.17
C LYS A 242 32.25 9.43 17.32
N LYS A 243 32.43 8.10 17.47
CA LYS A 243 33.77 7.46 17.56
C LYS A 243 34.58 7.68 16.28
N ASP A 244 33.93 7.75 15.12
CA ASP A 244 34.57 7.98 13.83
C ASP A 244 34.77 9.48 13.51
N GLY A 245 34.40 10.39 14.44
CA GLY A 245 34.49 11.83 14.25
C GLY A 245 33.52 12.40 13.21
N LEU A 246 32.46 11.67 12.90
CA LEU A 246 31.54 12.03 11.82
C LEU A 246 30.18 12.58 12.29
N LEU A 247 29.86 12.45 13.58
CA LEU A 247 28.54 12.81 14.10
C LEU A 247 28.17 14.28 13.86
N ASP A 248 29.13 15.18 14.06
CA ASP A 248 28.90 16.63 13.98
C ASP A 248 28.95 17.17 12.53
N SER A 249 29.40 16.34 11.57
CA SER A 249 29.35 16.63 10.13
C SER A 249 28.28 15.83 9.40
N THR A 250 27.36 15.17 10.11
CA THR A 250 26.33 14.31 9.54
C THR A 250 24.95 14.83 9.86
N ILE A 251 24.13 15.02 8.84
CA ILE A 251 22.67 15.23 8.96
C ILE A 251 22.04 13.86 9.22
N ILE A 252 21.37 13.72 10.35
CA ILE A 252 20.63 12.51 10.75
C ILE A 252 19.14 12.75 10.51
N VAL A 253 18.52 11.90 9.72
CA VAL A 253 17.08 11.92 9.47
C VAL A 253 16.46 10.66 10.06
N TYR A 254 15.50 10.82 10.96
CA TYR A 254 14.74 9.74 11.56
C TYR A 254 13.28 9.81 11.13
N PHE A 255 12.75 8.73 10.54
CA PHE A 255 11.37 8.66 10.01
C PHE A 255 10.90 7.21 9.81
N SER A 256 9.58 7.02 9.54
CA SER A 256 8.99 5.71 9.25
C SER A 256 8.36 5.65 7.85
N ASP A 257 8.21 4.44 7.32
CA ASP A 257 7.54 4.21 6.02
C ASP A 257 6.01 4.28 6.11
N HIS A 258 5.41 3.98 7.23
CA HIS A 258 3.98 4.11 7.54
C HIS A 258 3.73 3.82 9.03
N GLY A 259 2.46 3.79 9.45
CA GLY A 259 2.09 3.56 10.84
C GLY A 259 2.25 2.12 11.33
N ALA A 260 1.73 1.85 12.52
CA ALA A 260 1.96 0.64 13.32
C ALA A 260 1.56 -0.67 12.61
N ASN A 261 2.44 -1.66 12.66
CA ASN A 261 2.33 -2.94 11.95
C ASN A 261 1.04 -3.74 12.23
N ASN A 262 0.69 -3.86 13.51
CA ASN A 262 -0.34 -4.80 13.96
C ASN A 262 -1.71 -4.14 14.13
N LEU A 263 -1.90 -2.95 13.61
CA LEU A 263 -3.15 -2.20 13.62
C LEU A 263 -3.64 -2.01 12.19
N VAL A 264 -4.88 -2.46 11.90
CA VAL A 264 -5.42 -2.52 10.53
C VAL A 264 -5.43 -1.16 9.86
N ARG A 265 -5.92 -0.14 10.57
CA ARG A 265 -6.02 1.23 10.03
C ARG A 265 -4.71 2.02 10.12
N HIS A 266 -3.63 1.42 10.66
CA HIS A 266 -2.28 2.00 10.73
C HIS A 266 -1.33 1.43 9.66
N LYS A 267 -1.74 0.40 8.95
CA LYS A 267 -1.00 -0.18 7.83
C LYS A 267 -1.94 -0.58 6.73
N GLN A 268 -1.58 -0.25 5.48
CA GLN A 268 -2.37 -0.48 4.28
C GLN A 268 -3.60 0.43 4.13
N GLN A 269 -3.94 1.29 5.10
CA GLN A 269 -5.06 2.22 5.00
C GLN A 269 -4.59 3.67 5.02
N PRO A 270 -5.10 4.55 4.14
CA PRO A 270 -4.68 5.95 4.04
C PRO A 270 -5.38 6.85 5.09
N THR A 271 -5.43 6.36 6.32
CA THR A 271 -5.96 7.07 7.50
C THR A 271 -4.89 7.91 8.19
N GLU A 272 -5.26 8.66 9.24
CA GLU A 272 -4.27 9.31 10.12
C GLU A 272 -3.30 8.28 10.68
N GLY A 273 -3.80 7.16 11.22
CA GLY A 273 -2.96 6.10 11.78
C GLY A 273 -2.00 5.47 10.77
N GLY A 274 -2.44 5.35 9.50
CA GLY A 274 -1.63 4.71 8.44
C GLY A 274 -0.61 5.64 7.80
N SER A 275 -0.91 6.92 7.69
CA SER A 275 -0.09 7.87 6.93
C SER A 275 0.74 8.83 7.77
N HIS A 276 0.35 9.13 9.01
CA HIS A 276 1.09 10.00 9.91
C HIS A 276 2.28 9.26 10.54
N VAL A 277 3.48 9.78 10.32
CA VAL A 277 4.74 9.14 10.75
C VAL A 277 5.62 10.10 11.55
N PRO A 278 6.53 9.58 12.41
CA PRO A 278 7.55 10.42 13.02
C PRO A 278 8.49 10.96 11.96
N PHE A 279 8.91 12.20 12.09
CA PHE A 279 9.90 12.82 11.21
C PHE A 279 10.74 13.84 11.99
N ILE A 280 12.04 13.56 12.11
CA ILE A 280 13.01 14.36 12.84
C ILE A 280 14.26 14.51 11.99
N ILE A 281 14.78 15.73 11.89
CA ILE A 281 16.02 16.05 11.19
C ILE A 281 16.94 16.75 12.18
N ALA A 282 18.14 16.22 12.38
CA ALA A 282 19.18 16.81 13.22
C ALA A 282 20.52 16.85 12.48
N GLY A 283 21.23 17.94 12.54
CA GLY A 283 22.49 18.07 11.79
C GLY A 283 23.22 19.37 12.10
N PRO A 284 24.32 19.62 11.41
CA PRO A 284 25.10 20.85 11.58
C PRO A 284 24.43 22.05 10.90
N GLU A 285 24.68 23.23 11.45
CA GLU A 285 24.46 24.48 10.71
C GLU A 285 25.44 24.59 9.53
N PRO A 286 25.05 25.26 8.46
CA PRO A 286 23.78 25.95 8.23
C PRO A 286 22.69 25.06 7.62
N PHE A 287 22.89 23.75 7.52
CA PHE A 287 21.99 22.81 6.82
C PHE A 287 20.70 22.53 7.58
N VAL A 288 20.78 22.47 8.90
CA VAL A 288 19.63 22.22 9.78
C VAL A 288 19.61 23.33 10.83
N PRO A 289 18.53 24.09 10.93
CA PRO A 289 18.41 25.12 11.95
C PRO A 289 18.33 24.51 13.35
N ASP A 290 18.62 25.34 14.34
CA ASP A 290 18.48 25.00 15.76
C ASP A 290 17.10 24.46 16.12
N THR A 291 17.04 23.86 17.29
CA THR A 291 15.86 23.19 17.87
C THR A 291 14.55 23.92 17.61
N THR A 292 13.68 23.31 16.83
CA THR A 292 12.34 23.82 16.56
C THR A 292 11.33 22.69 16.34
N VAL A 293 10.07 23.03 16.58
CA VAL A 293 8.93 22.18 16.21
C VAL A 293 8.19 22.83 15.05
N ARG A 294 8.13 22.13 13.93
CA ARG A 294 7.35 22.56 12.77
C ARG A 294 6.00 21.86 12.74
N ASN A 295 4.94 22.66 12.59
CA ASN A 295 3.54 22.21 12.60
C ASN A 295 2.86 22.32 11.23
N ASP A 296 3.58 22.68 10.20
CA ASP A 296 3.09 22.67 8.82
C ASP A 296 2.89 21.24 8.29
N LEU A 297 2.02 21.10 7.29
CA LEU A 297 1.82 19.84 6.59
C LEU A 297 3.07 19.50 5.74
N VAL A 298 3.62 18.32 5.96
CA VAL A 298 4.80 17.82 5.26
C VAL A 298 4.46 16.49 4.60
N SER A 299 4.78 16.37 3.31
CA SER A 299 4.85 15.08 2.62
C SER A 299 6.22 14.46 2.81
N MET A 300 6.30 13.15 3.01
CA MET A 300 7.61 12.49 3.05
C MET A 300 8.38 12.54 1.72
N LEU A 301 7.75 12.97 0.63
CA LEU A 301 8.43 13.34 -0.62
C LEU A 301 9.36 14.55 -0.44
N ASP A 302 9.06 15.43 0.51
CA ASP A 302 9.85 16.63 0.81
C ASP A 302 11.24 16.29 1.36
N LEU A 303 11.38 15.14 2.02
CA LEU A 303 12.67 14.63 2.45
C LEU A 303 13.62 14.41 1.26
N SER A 304 13.11 13.93 0.14
CA SER A 304 13.90 13.65 -1.06
C SER A 304 14.46 14.93 -1.68
N ALA A 305 13.59 15.93 -1.86
CA ALA A 305 13.99 17.25 -2.35
C ALA A 305 15.00 17.92 -1.42
N THR A 306 14.74 17.93 -0.12
CA THR A 306 15.63 18.47 0.90
C THR A 306 17.01 17.79 0.89
N THR A 307 17.03 16.46 0.70
CA THR A 307 18.29 15.69 0.61
C THR A 307 19.12 16.10 -0.60
N LEU A 308 18.50 16.31 -1.75
CA LEU A 308 19.21 16.80 -2.94
C LEU A 308 19.72 18.23 -2.75
N THR A 309 18.93 19.09 -2.11
CA THR A 309 19.37 20.47 -1.81
C THR A 309 20.63 20.48 -0.94
N TRP A 310 20.69 19.68 0.12
CA TRP A 310 21.88 19.55 0.97
C TRP A 310 23.13 19.11 0.21
N ALA A 311 22.94 18.33 -0.84
CA ALA A 311 24.03 17.86 -1.71
C ALA A 311 24.39 18.84 -2.84
N GLY A 312 23.65 19.92 -2.99
CA GLY A 312 23.80 20.85 -4.10
C GLY A 312 23.32 20.28 -5.44
N VAL A 313 22.41 19.30 -5.42
CA VAL A 313 21.85 18.64 -6.62
C VAL A 313 20.56 19.34 -7.02
N PRO A 314 20.40 19.77 -8.27
CA PRO A 314 19.15 20.33 -8.76
C PRO A 314 17.99 19.33 -8.68
N HIS A 315 16.79 19.82 -8.36
CA HIS A 315 15.60 19.00 -8.34
C HIS A 315 15.18 18.63 -9.77
N PRO A 316 14.99 17.34 -10.08
CA PRO A 316 14.49 16.93 -11.40
C PRO A 316 13.02 17.33 -11.59
N GLU A 317 12.57 17.46 -12.84
CA GLU A 317 11.22 17.92 -13.20
C GLU A 317 10.09 17.01 -12.66
N TRP A 318 10.35 15.69 -12.52
CA TRP A 318 9.36 14.75 -11.98
C TRP A 318 9.18 14.85 -10.47
N MET A 319 10.05 15.58 -9.74
CA MET A 319 10.03 15.63 -8.28
C MET A 319 8.88 16.48 -7.76
N GLU A 320 8.01 15.88 -6.95
CA GLU A 320 6.90 16.57 -6.29
C GLU A 320 7.28 17.07 -4.88
N GLY A 321 8.40 16.60 -4.35
CA GLY A 321 8.94 17.03 -3.06
C GLY A 321 9.37 18.50 -3.07
N LYS A 322 9.27 19.16 -1.91
CA LYS A 322 9.72 20.54 -1.67
C LYS A 322 10.90 20.53 -0.71
N ASP A 323 11.89 21.39 -0.92
CA ASP A 323 12.95 21.60 0.08
C ASP A 323 12.36 22.25 1.33
N LEU A 324 12.43 21.53 2.46
CA LEU A 324 11.86 21.94 3.74
C LEU A 324 12.57 23.15 4.36
N PHE A 325 13.80 23.43 3.97
CA PHE A 325 14.62 24.51 4.50
C PHE A 325 14.88 25.63 3.47
N ALA A 326 14.20 25.59 2.34
CA ALA A 326 14.25 26.67 1.37
C ALA A 326 13.82 28.01 2.01
N LYS A 327 14.54 29.08 1.70
CA LYS A 327 14.24 30.43 2.19
C LYS A 327 12.80 30.86 1.92
N GLU A 328 12.26 30.47 0.76
CA GLU A 328 10.89 30.80 0.31
C GLU A 328 9.94 29.58 0.46
N PHE A 329 10.20 28.70 1.46
CA PHE A 329 9.35 27.54 1.68
C PHE A 329 7.89 27.96 1.92
N GLN A 330 6.98 27.34 1.15
CA GLN A 330 5.54 27.51 1.32
C GLN A 330 4.94 26.20 1.80
N PRO A 331 4.23 26.19 2.95
CA PRO A 331 3.51 25.02 3.44
C PRO A 331 2.57 24.43 2.38
N ARG A 332 2.35 23.13 2.46
CA ARG A 332 1.40 22.47 1.58
C ARG A 332 -0.04 22.77 2.00
N GLU A 333 -0.93 23.02 1.05
CA GLU A 333 -2.36 23.10 1.32
C GLU A 333 -2.92 21.71 1.72
N PHE A 334 -2.39 20.68 1.10
CA PHE A 334 -2.71 19.28 1.42
C PHE A 334 -1.53 18.34 1.16
N VAL A 335 -1.62 17.15 1.73
CA VAL A 335 -0.77 16.00 1.41
C VAL A 335 -1.63 14.86 0.90
N GLY A 336 -1.21 14.21 -0.19
CA GLY A 336 -1.91 13.08 -0.80
C GLY A 336 -1.33 11.75 -0.33
N THR A 337 -2.22 10.80 -0.02
CA THR A 337 -1.88 9.41 0.31
C THR A 337 -2.75 8.49 -0.54
N ALA A 338 -2.14 7.58 -1.29
CA ALA A 338 -2.84 6.62 -2.13
C ALA A 338 -2.62 5.18 -1.64
N ARG A 339 -3.68 4.38 -1.71
CA ARG A 339 -3.62 2.93 -1.56
C ARG A 339 -4.17 2.28 -2.82
N ASP A 340 -3.47 1.27 -3.27
CA ASP A 340 -3.88 0.36 -4.33
C ASP A 340 -3.75 -1.09 -3.82
N ARG A 341 -3.54 -2.09 -4.66
CA ARG A 341 -3.39 -3.48 -4.24
C ARG A 341 -2.29 -3.63 -3.18
N CYS A 342 -2.60 -4.35 -2.11
CA CYS A 342 -1.66 -4.72 -1.06
C CYS A 342 -1.51 -6.24 -1.00
N ASP A 343 -0.43 -6.78 -1.55
CA ASP A 343 -0.24 -8.21 -1.82
C ASP A 343 -1.39 -8.72 -2.73
N HIS A 344 -2.27 -9.58 -2.27
CA HIS A 344 -3.45 -10.07 -3.01
C HIS A 344 -4.74 -9.28 -2.72
N THR A 345 -4.68 -8.31 -1.82
CA THR A 345 -5.86 -7.50 -1.44
C THR A 345 -5.99 -6.31 -2.38
N ILE A 346 -6.88 -6.41 -3.35
CA ILE A 346 -7.10 -5.36 -4.35
C ILE A 346 -7.97 -4.26 -3.77
N ASP A 347 -7.56 -3.02 -4.00
CA ASP A 347 -8.27 -1.83 -3.59
C ASP A 347 -7.77 -0.62 -4.38
N ARG A 348 -8.56 0.45 -4.43
CA ARG A 348 -8.15 1.75 -4.93
C ARG A 348 -8.74 2.85 -4.07
N ILE A 349 -7.90 3.51 -3.28
CA ILE A 349 -8.28 4.58 -2.37
C ILE A 349 -7.36 5.77 -2.57
N ARG A 350 -7.94 6.97 -2.62
CA ARG A 350 -7.21 8.25 -2.70
C ARG A 350 -7.63 9.12 -1.54
N SER A 351 -6.68 9.61 -0.77
CA SER A 351 -6.95 10.42 0.42
C SER A 351 -6.08 11.67 0.41
N ILE A 352 -6.67 12.81 0.75
CA ILE A 352 -5.93 14.05 1.01
C ILE A 352 -6.12 14.48 2.46
N ARG A 353 -5.06 15.06 3.04
CA ARG A 353 -5.04 15.63 4.38
C ARG A 353 -4.74 17.12 4.27
N THR A 354 -5.68 17.97 4.63
CA THR A 354 -5.53 19.42 4.77
C THR A 354 -5.15 19.78 6.21
N ASP A 355 -5.20 21.05 6.60
CA ASP A 355 -4.85 21.47 7.96
C ASP A 355 -5.73 20.86 9.06
N ARG A 356 -7.00 20.67 8.78
CA ARG A 356 -8.01 20.19 9.74
C ARG A 356 -8.70 18.90 9.32
N PHE A 357 -8.93 18.70 8.02
CA PHE A 357 -9.76 17.62 7.52
C PHE A 357 -8.95 16.58 6.76
N ARG A 358 -9.41 15.33 6.83
CA ARG A 358 -9.03 14.26 5.92
C ARG A 358 -10.24 13.91 5.06
N TYR A 359 -10.05 13.97 3.76
CA TYR A 359 -11.01 13.49 2.78
C TYR A 359 -10.46 12.24 2.10
N THR A 360 -11.32 11.26 1.91
CA THR A 360 -11.00 9.99 1.26
C THR A 360 -12.03 9.69 0.19
N ARG A 361 -11.58 9.25 -0.97
CA ARG A 361 -12.41 8.73 -2.06
C ARG A 361 -12.10 7.25 -2.26
N ASN A 362 -13.13 6.42 -2.14
CA ASN A 362 -13.09 4.99 -2.38
C ASN A 362 -13.61 4.72 -3.79
N PHE A 363 -12.87 3.93 -4.58
CA PHE A 363 -13.22 3.63 -5.97
C PHE A 363 -13.81 2.23 -6.13
N MET A 364 -13.55 1.33 -5.18
CA MET A 364 -14.06 -0.03 -5.17
C MET A 364 -15.03 -0.20 -4.01
N LEU A 365 -16.33 -0.10 -4.28
CA LEU A 365 -17.39 -0.06 -3.26
C LEU A 365 -17.95 -1.45 -2.94
N ASP A 366 -17.69 -2.43 -3.78
CA ASP A 366 -18.10 -3.83 -3.71
C ASP A 366 -17.44 -4.64 -2.60
N ARG A 367 -16.66 -4.02 -1.73
CA ARG A 367 -15.84 -4.69 -0.71
C ARG A 367 -15.80 -3.97 0.62
N VAL A 368 -15.68 -4.72 1.70
CA VAL A 368 -15.52 -4.18 3.06
C VAL A 368 -14.10 -3.63 3.27
N LEU A 369 -13.89 -2.83 4.32
CA LEU A 369 -12.56 -2.34 4.65
C LEU A 369 -11.62 -3.47 5.06
N LEU A 370 -12.09 -4.39 5.91
CA LEU A 370 -11.29 -5.53 6.37
C LEU A 370 -11.43 -6.73 5.43
N GLN A 371 -10.92 -6.60 4.22
CA GLN A 371 -10.81 -7.69 3.26
C GLN A 371 -9.82 -8.76 3.74
N ALA A 372 -9.80 -9.90 3.07
CA ALA A 372 -8.79 -10.94 3.23
C ALA A 372 -7.38 -10.37 3.01
N GLN A 373 -6.44 -10.75 3.87
CA GLN A 373 -5.07 -10.24 3.82
C GLN A 373 -4.07 -11.23 4.41
N TYR A 374 -2.80 -11.08 4.07
CA TYR A 374 -1.73 -11.98 4.52
C TYR A 374 -1.55 -12.10 6.05
N ARG A 375 -2.16 -11.22 6.82
CA ARG A 375 -2.13 -11.23 8.30
C ARG A 375 -3.33 -11.94 8.95
N ASP A 376 -4.21 -12.56 8.18
CA ASP A 376 -5.48 -13.11 8.65
C ASP A 376 -5.33 -14.19 9.73
N ASN A 377 -4.18 -14.86 9.78
CA ASN A 377 -3.86 -15.81 10.85
C ASN A 377 -3.48 -15.14 12.19
N LYS A 378 -3.46 -13.81 12.28
CA LYS A 378 -3.13 -13.10 13.52
C LYS A 378 -4.33 -13.00 14.44
N ASN A 379 -4.09 -13.16 15.76
CA ASN A 379 -5.15 -13.18 16.76
C ASN A 379 -5.99 -11.90 16.81
N TYR A 380 -5.40 -10.73 16.58
CA TYR A 380 -6.13 -9.45 16.57
C TYR A 380 -7.07 -9.31 15.35
N LEU A 381 -6.73 -9.89 14.21
CA LEU A 381 -7.61 -9.90 13.03
C LEU A 381 -8.72 -10.94 13.19
N ARG A 382 -8.38 -12.15 13.68
CA ARG A 382 -9.38 -13.15 14.01
C ARG A 382 -10.39 -12.61 15.02
N TYR A 383 -9.92 -11.92 16.07
CA TYR A 383 -10.81 -11.31 17.05
C TYR A 383 -11.85 -10.37 16.42
N LEU A 384 -11.45 -9.50 15.47
CA LEU A 384 -12.39 -8.61 14.78
C LEU A 384 -13.46 -9.39 14.03
N ARG A 385 -13.05 -10.43 13.29
CA ARG A 385 -13.97 -11.26 12.51
C ARG A 385 -14.90 -12.07 13.39
N ASP A 386 -14.34 -12.78 14.36
CA ASP A 386 -15.11 -13.62 15.28
C ASP A 386 -16.14 -12.76 16.03
N SER A 387 -15.71 -11.62 16.60
CA SER A 387 -16.60 -10.70 17.31
C SER A 387 -17.69 -10.09 16.42
N TYR A 388 -17.41 -9.87 15.15
CA TYR A 388 -18.41 -9.42 14.20
C TYR A 388 -19.42 -10.52 13.90
N THR A 389 -18.97 -11.72 13.61
CA THR A 389 -19.82 -12.91 13.35
C THR A 389 -20.71 -13.24 14.56
N ASP A 390 -20.16 -13.10 15.77
CA ASP A 390 -20.88 -13.35 17.02
C ASP A 390 -21.79 -12.18 17.44
N GLY A 391 -21.78 -11.06 16.71
CA GLY A 391 -22.55 -9.85 17.03
C GLY A 391 -22.09 -9.12 18.30
N THR A 392 -20.87 -9.37 18.77
CA THR A 392 -20.30 -8.77 19.99
C THR A 392 -19.37 -7.60 19.74
N LEU A 393 -19.00 -7.34 18.48
CA LEU A 393 -18.18 -6.19 18.10
C LEU A 393 -18.97 -4.89 18.29
N ASP A 394 -18.30 -3.84 18.81
CA ASP A 394 -18.90 -2.50 18.92
C ASP A 394 -19.53 -2.09 17.57
N PRO A 395 -20.80 -1.61 17.56
CA PRO A 395 -21.52 -1.30 16.32
C PRO A 395 -20.81 -0.29 15.41
N LYS A 396 -20.08 0.69 15.96
CA LYS A 396 -19.30 1.64 15.16
C LYS A 396 -18.13 0.97 14.48
N LEU A 397 -17.43 0.09 15.20
CA LEU A 397 -16.33 -0.69 14.66
C LEU A 397 -16.85 -1.69 13.61
N ALA A 398 -17.97 -2.35 13.88
CA ALA A 398 -18.63 -3.23 12.92
C ALA A 398 -18.93 -2.49 11.60
N LYS A 399 -19.53 -1.30 11.68
CA LYS A 399 -19.79 -0.46 10.51
C LYS A 399 -18.50 -0.07 9.75
N ILE A 400 -17.42 0.27 10.46
CA ILE A 400 -16.15 0.68 9.85
C ILE A 400 -15.46 -0.47 9.13
N TYR A 401 -15.38 -1.65 9.78
CA TYR A 401 -14.59 -2.76 9.27
C TYR A 401 -15.34 -3.64 8.28
N PHE A 402 -16.65 -3.78 8.43
CA PHE A 402 -17.48 -4.77 7.74
C PHE A 402 -18.77 -4.19 7.12
N GLY A 403 -19.07 -2.93 7.35
CA GLY A 403 -20.22 -2.26 6.74
C GLY A 403 -19.98 -1.88 5.28
N GLU A 404 -21.03 -1.42 4.65
CA GLU A 404 -20.97 -0.83 3.30
C GLU A 404 -19.90 0.25 3.25
N ARG A 405 -19.12 0.22 2.19
CA ARG A 405 -18.05 1.18 1.99
C ARG A 405 -18.61 2.46 1.37
N PRO A 406 -18.51 3.62 2.05
CA PRO A 406 -18.93 4.88 1.45
C PRO A 406 -18.01 5.24 0.26
N SER A 407 -18.56 5.82 -0.79
CA SER A 407 -17.77 6.33 -1.91
C SER A 407 -16.85 7.48 -1.50
N GLU A 408 -17.26 8.24 -0.49
CA GLU A 408 -16.52 9.39 0.03
C GLU A 408 -16.58 9.43 1.55
N GLU A 409 -15.49 9.91 2.14
CA GLU A 409 -15.39 10.11 3.57
C GLU A 409 -14.76 11.46 3.86
N LEU A 410 -15.30 12.19 4.84
CA LEU A 410 -14.73 13.45 5.35
C LEU A 410 -14.65 13.38 6.88
N TYR A 411 -13.48 13.65 7.44
CA TYR A 411 -13.26 13.60 8.89
C TYR A 411 -12.58 14.87 9.38
N ASP A 412 -13.10 15.45 10.47
CA ASP A 412 -12.41 16.50 11.23
C ASP A 412 -11.38 15.85 12.16
N VAL A 413 -10.19 15.62 11.67
CA VAL A 413 -9.17 14.85 12.40
C VAL A 413 -8.55 15.58 13.60
N ASN A 414 -8.85 16.86 13.77
CA ASN A 414 -8.48 17.59 14.99
C ASN A 414 -9.41 17.23 16.16
N ASN A 415 -10.69 16.95 15.87
CA ASN A 415 -11.70 16.57 16.87
C ASN A 415 -11.98 15.06 16.87
N ASP A 416 -11.72 14.36 15.75
CA ASP A 416 -11.90 12.93 15.56
C ASP A 416 -10.66 12.31 14.92
N PRO A 417 -9.53 12.22 15.64
CA PRO A 417 -8.29 11.65 15.10
C PRO A 417 -8.39 10.16 14.77
N ALA A 418 -9.35 9.45 15.36
CA ALA A 418 -9.66 8.05 15.08
C ALA A 418 -10.56 7.87 13.85
N GLN A 419 -11.09 8.95 13.27
CA GLN A 419 -11.93 8.93 12.08
C GLN A 419 -13.13 7.97 12.23
N LEU A 420 -13.94 8.19 13.27
CA LEU A 420 -15.12 7.40 13.58
C LEU A 420 -16.42 8.00 13.04
N ASN A 421 -16.42 9.30 12.76
CA ASN A 421 -17.63 10.04 12.37
C ASN A 421 -17.44 10.64 10.97
N ASN A 422 -17.96 9.97 9.95
CA ASN A 422 -17.95 10.46 8.58
C ASN A 422 -18.91 11.66 8.45
N LEU A 423 -18.41 12.81 8.02
CA LEU A 423 -19.13 14.07 7.90
C LEU A 423 -19.66 14.33 6.47
N VAL A 424 -19.58 13.36 5.57
CA VAL A 424 -19.91 13.55 4.15
C VAL A 424 -21.37 13.96 3.93
N ASP A 425 -22.27 13.50 4.79
CA ASP A 425 -23.71 13.81 4.73
C ASP A 425 -24.13 14.96 5.65
N ASP A 426 -23.20 15.57 6.39
CA ASP A 426 -23.49 16.69 7.29
C ASP A 426 -23.50 18.02 6.50
N PRO A 427 -24.68 18.70 6.41
CA PRO A 427 -24.81 19.95 5.65
C PRO A 427 -23.86 21.06 6.15
N GLN A 428 -23.43 21.02 7.40
CA GLN A 428 -22.50 22.00 7.96
C GLN A 428 -21.13 21.96 7.32
N PHE A 429 -20.74 20.82 6.72
CA PHE A 429 -19.46 20.61 6.08
C PHE A 429 -19.54 20.54 4.55
N ALA A 430 -20.68 20.87 3.94
CA ALA A 430 -20.90 20.78 2.49
C ALA A 430 -19.87 21.59 1.67
N GLU A 431 -19.51 22.79 2.09
CA GLU A 431 -18.50 23.61 1.40
C GLU A 431 -17.07 23.02 1.55
N GLU A 432 -16.75 22.47 2.73
CA GLU A 432 -15.47 21.78 2.93
C GLU A 432 -15.39 20.50 2.09
N LEU A 433 -16.47 19.73 2.02
CA LEU A 433 -16.55 18.56 1.15
C LEU A 433 -16.31 18.94 -0.32
N LYS A 434 -16.99 19.98 -0.81
CA LYS A 434 -16.81 20.48 -2.18
C LYS A 434 -15.37 20.93 -2.46
N ARG A 435 -14.76 21.63 -1.49
CA ARG A 435 -13.37 22.06 -1.58
C ARG A 435 -12.43 20.83 -1.70
N HIS A 436 -12.63 19.83 -0.85
CA HIS A 436 -11.77 18.63 -0.83
C HIS A 436 -11.94 17.76 -2.08
N ARG A 437 -13.15 17.65 -2.62
CA ARG A 437 -13.40 17.04 -3.94
C ARG A 437 -12.54 17.70 -5.03
N LYS A 438 -12.60 19.03 -5.10
CA LYS A 438 -11.83 19.82 -6.08
C LYS A 438 -10.31 19.65 -5.92
N LEU A 439 -9.81 19.66 -4.68
CA LEU A 439 -8.37 19.43 -4.41
C LEU A 439 -7.95 18.02 -4.83
N THR A 440 -8.77 17.03 -4.55
CA THR A 440 -8.50 15.63 -4.94
C THR A 440 -8.51 15.47 -6.45
N GLU A 441 -9.50 16.03 -7.14
CA GLU A 441 -9.57 16.03 -8.61
C GLU A 441 -8.34 16.68 -9.23
N GLY A 442 -7.92 17.84 -8.71
CA GLY A 442 -6.70 18.51 -9.16
C GLY A 442 -5.43 17.69 -8.92
N TRP A 443 -5.35 16.99 -7.78
CA TRP A 443 -4.23 16.11 -7.48
C TRP A 443 -4.17 14.90 -8.44
N LEU A 444 -5.32 14.27 -8.70
CA LEU A 444 -5.40 13.10 -9.60
C LEU A 444 -5.18 13.47 -11.06
N ALA A 445 -5.66 14.64 -11.49
CA ALA A 445 -5.48 15.14 -12.86
C ALA A 445 -3.99 15.31 -13.27
N ALA A 446 -3.08 15.42 -12.31
CA ALA A 446 -1.64 15.42 -12.57
C ALA A 446 -1.08 14.02 -12.96
N GLY A 447 -1.92 12.99 -12.99
CA GLY A 447 -1.64 11.60 -13.36
C GLY A 447 -1.88 10.61 -12.21
N ASP A 448 -2.66 9.58 -12.48
CA ASP A 448 -2.91 8.45 -11.57
C ASP A 448 -2.86 7.15 -12.36
N THR A 449 -1.72 6.46 -12.30
CA THR A 449 -1.52 5.18 -13.00
C THR A 449 -2.38 4.05 -12.42
N GLY A 450 -2.98 4.24 -11.24
CA GLY A 450 -3.93 3.30 -10.65
C GLY A 450 -5.33 3.32 -11.31
N GLU A 451 -5.54 4.15 -12.35
CA GLU A 451 -6.78 4.10 -13.17
C GLU A 451 -6.77 2.96 -14.20
N GLY A 452 -5.58 2.50 -14.58
CA GLY A 452 -5.44 1.40 -15.53
C GLY A 452 -5.55 0.03 -14.85
N ASP A 453 -5.80 -0.97 -15.67
CA ASP A 453 -5.74 -2.36 -15.23
C ASP A 453 -4.31 -2.76 -14.88
N GLU A 454 -4.14 -3.47 -13.79
CA GLU A 454 -2.85 -4.05 -13.44
C GLU A 454 -2.49 -5.15 -14.44
N PRO A 455 -1.23 -5.24 -14.92
CA PRO A 455 -0.84 -6.31 -15.82
C PRO A 455 -1.14 -7.70 -15.25
N GLU A 456 -1.67 -8.60 -16.07
CA GLU A 456 -2.03 -9.97 -15.68
C GLU A 456 -0.87 -10.70 -14.97
N THR A 457 0.35 -10.54 -15.47
CA THR A 457 1.55 -11.14 -14.87
C THR A 457 1.78 -10.69 -13.43
N GLU A 458 1.51 -9.42 -13.12
CA GLU A 458 1.62 -8.88 -11.77
C GLU A 458 0.52 -9.45 -10.86
N LEU A 459 -0.70 -9.53 -11.35
CA LEU A 459 -1.83 -10.14 -10.65
C LEU A 459 -1.55 -11.62 -10.35
N ARG A 460 -1.11 -12.40 -11.33
CA ARG A 460 -0.74 -13.81 -11.14
C ARG A 460 0.38 -13.96 -10.11
N MET A 461 1.41 -13.13 -10.16
CA MET A 461 2.50 -13.16 -9.19
C MET A 461 2.07 -12.76 -7.78
N ALA A 462 1.16 -11.82 -7.64
CA ALA A 462 0.61 -11.44 -6.34
C ALA A 462 -0.22 -12.57 -5.75
N SER A 463 -0.94 -13.34 -6.58
CA SER A 463 -1.74 -14.49 -6.17
C SER A 463 -0.91 -15.70 -5.83
N ASN A 464 0.14 -15.97 -6.60
CA ASN A 464 0.92 -17.20 -6.51
C ASN A 464 1.82 -17.24 -5.29
N LYS A 465 1.30 -17.03 -4.09
CA LYS A 465 2.23 -17.10 -2.95
C LYS A 465 1.58 -17.57 -1.68
N LYS A 466 2.43 -17.96 -0.78
CA LYS A 466 2.19 -18.49 0.55
C LYS A 466 1.18 -17.74 1.43
N TRP A 467 0.68 -16.61 0.97
CA TRP A 467 -0.31 -15.83 1.73
C TRP A 467 -1.75 -16.19 1.38
N GLY A 468 -1.93 -17.10 0.43
CA GLY A 468 -3.24 -17.56 0.01
C GLY A 468 -4.04 -16.50 -0.76
N LEU A 469 -5.07 -17.00 -1.39
CA LEU A 469 -6.13 -16.20 -1.96
C LEU A 469 -7.29 -16.34 -1.01
N GLY A 470 -7.66 -15.25 -0.41
CA GLY A 470 -8.76 -15.36 0.48
C GLY A 470 -9.81 -14.32 0.14
N VAL A 471 -10.84 -14.71 -0.52
CA VAL A 471 -12.14 -14.10 -0.25
C VAL A 471 -12.57 -14.64 1.10
N ASN A 472 -12.79 -13.78 2.07
CA ASN A 472 -13.42 -14.21 3.31
C ASN A 472 -14.90 -14.36 3.03
N VAL A 473 -15.32 -15.56 2.65
CA VAL A 473 -16.73 -15.92 2.41
C VAL A 473 -17.60 -15.59 3.62
N GLU A 474 -17.01 -15.57 4.83
CA GLU A 474 -17.69 -15.14 6.04
C GLU A 474 -18.22 -13.71 5.97
N PHE A 475 -17.57 -12.84 5.21
CA PHE A 475 -18.03 -11.46 5.07
C PHE A 475 -19.14 -11.33 4.05
N GLU A 476 -19.10 -12.11 2.99
CA GLU A 476 -20.20 -12.19 2.03
C GLU A 476 -21.48 -12.68 2.73
N ALA A 477 -21.36 -13.66 3.66
CA ALA A 477 -22.50 -14.20 4.40
C ALA A 477 -23.20 -13.23 5.35
N ILE A 478 -22.59 -12.06 5.66
CA ILE A 478 -23.14 -11.06 6.60
C ILE A 478 -23.80 -9.90 5.86
N ARG A 479 -23.59 -9.79 4.56
CA ARG A 479 -24.23 -8.77 3.72
C ARG A 479 -25.65 -9.17 3.36
N THR A 480 -26.45 -8.18 3.02
CA THR A 480 -27.78 -8.43 2.46
C THR A 480 -27.62 -9.20 1.16
N ASP A 481 -28.25 -10.32 1.07
CA ASP A 481 -28.32 -11.25 -0.05
C ASP A 481 -29.80 -11.59 -0.18
N SER A 482 -30.51 -10.83 -1.01
CA SER A 482 -31.98 -10.84 -1.06
C SER A 482 -32.55 -12.09 -1.72
N ASP A 483 -31.84 -12.65 -2.70
CA ASP A 483 -32.28 -13.84 -3.44
C ASP A 483 -31.61 -15.14 -2.98
N GLY A 484 -30.52 -15.04 -2.19
CA GLY A 484 -29.88 -16.18 -1.58
C GLY A 484 -28.89 -16.92 -2.47
N ASP A 485 -28.41 -16.30 -3.55
CA ASP A 485 -27.43 -16.90 -4.47
C ASP A 485 -26.00 -16.90 -3.90
N GLY A 486 -25.80 -16.19 -2.78
CA GLY A 486 -24.54 -16.10 -2.06
C GLY A 486 -23.66 -14.91 -2.48
N LEU A 487 -24.16 -14.04 -3.32
CA LEU A 487 -23.60 -12.73 -3.62
C LEU A 487 -24.32 -11.68 -2.80
N SER A 488 -23.73 -10.51 -2.62
CA SER A 488 -24.43 -9.45 -1.90
C SER A 488 -25.16 -8.55 -2.87
N ASP A 489 -26.34 -8.05 -2.48
CA ASP A 489 -27.15 -7.12 -3.28
C ASP A 489 -26.34 -5.92 -3.80
N GLU A 490 -25.41 -5.41 -2.98
CA GLU A 490 -24.56 -4.29 -3.36
C GLU A 490 -23.56 -4.68 -4.44
N TRP A 491 -22.93 -5.84 -4.27
CA TRP A 491 -21.99 -6.37 -5.25
C TRP A 491 -22.69 -6.61 -6.59
N GLU A 492 -23.87 -7.18 -6.57
CA GLU A 492 -24.66 -7.45 -7.78
C GLU A 492 -25.05 -6.17 -8.52
N LYS A 493 -25.55 -5.16 -7.80
CA LYS A 493 -25.88 -3.84 -8.39
C LYS A 493 -24.68 -3.19 -9.08
N ILE A 494 -23.52 -3.24 -8.44
CA ILE A 494 -22.28 -2.67 -8.97
C ILE A 494 -21.82 -3.42 -10.21
N ASN A 495 -22.01 -4.76 -10.23
CA ASN A 495 -21.63 -5.61 -11.36
C ASN A 495 -22.76 -5.80 -12.39
N GLY A 496 -23.86 -5.02 -12.28
CA GLY A 496 -24.94 -5.01 -13.25
C GLY A 496 -25.88 -6.21 -13.18
N ARG A 497 -25.91 -6.92 -12.02
CA ARG A 497 -26.82 -8.02 -11.75
C ARG A 497 -28.07 -7.54 -11.00
N ASP A 498 -29.12 -8.33 -11.07
CA ASP A 498 -30.39 -8.06 -10.35
C ASP A 498 -30.37 -8.78 -8.99
N PRO A 499 -30.34 -8.07 -7.85
CA PRO A 499 -30.26 -8.63 -6.51
C PRO A 499 -31.46 -9.50 -6.07
N VAL A 500 -32.43 -9.68 -6.93
CA VAL A 500 -33.63 -10.50 -6.67
C VAL A 500 -33.84 -11.59 -7.71
N ASP A 501 -32.90 -11.78 -8.62
CA ASP A 501 -32.92 -12.87 -9.60
C ASP A 501 -32.22 -14.11 -9.04
N GLY A 502 -32.89 -14.88 -8.18
CA GLY A 502 -32.35 -16.05 -7.48
C GLY A 502 -32.00 -17.25 -8.40
N ARG A 503 -31.70 -17.00 -9.67
CA ARG A 503 -31.11 -17.99 -10.57
C ARG A 503 -29.59 -18.05 -10.36
N LEU A 504 -29.07 -19.26 -10.33
CA LEU A 504 -27.66 -19.51 -10.24
C LEU A 504 -26.89 -18.77 -11.34
N MET A 505 -25.98 -17.90 -10.95
CA MET A 505 -25.15 -17.13 -11.87
C MET A 505 -23.82 -16.73 -11.24
N PHE A 506 -22.73 -17.36 -11.66
CA PHE A 506 -21.37 -16.97 -11.34
C PHE A 506 -20.64 -16.66 -12.63
N THR A 507 -20.10 -15.44 -12.79
CA THR A 507 -19.42 -15.00 -14.01
C THR A 507 -17.96 -14.63 -13.79
N PHE A 508 -17.55 -14.46 -12.55
CA PHE A 508 -16.18 -14.08 -12.17
C PHE A 508 -15.66 -12.81 -12.86
N ASP A 509 -16.58 -11.99 -13.38
CA ASP A 509 -16.29 -10.75 -14.12
C ASP A 509 -15.74 -9.62 -13.26
N CYS A 510 -15.76 -9.80 -11.94
CA CYS A 510 -15.28 -8.77 -11.06
C CYS A 510 -13.78 -8.55 -11.21
N SER A 511 -13.39 -7.30 -11.31
CA SER A 511 -12.00 -6.94 -11.12
C SER A 511 -11.55 -7.36 -9.74
N GLY A 512 -10.60 -8.27 -9.67
CA GLY A 512 -9.87 -8.61 -8.45
C GLY A 512 -10.28 -9.90 -7.78
N TRP A 513 -9.46 -10.88 -7.81
CA TRP A 513 -9.25 -12.07 -6.94
C TRP A 513 -10.48 -12.72 -6.27
N GLN A 514 -11.69 -12.30 -6.59
CA GLN A 514 -12.90 -12.81 -5.98
C GLN A 514 -13.29 -14.14 -6.63
N THR A 515 -13.46 -15.16 -5.79
CA THR A 515 -13.91 -16.49 -6.25
C THR A 515 -15.43 -16.61 -6.25
N GLU A 516 -16.16 -15.50 -6.03
CA GLU A 516 -17.62 -15.50 -5.79
C GLU A 516 -18.04 -16.55 -4.74
N GLY A 517 -17.18 -16.72 -3.72
CA GLY A 517 -17.39 -17.62 -2.61
C GLY A 517 -17.02 -19.09 -2.85
N TRP A 518 -16.52 -19.46 -4.01
CA TRP A 518 -16.01 -20.79 -4.27
C TRP A 518 -14.70 -21.06 -3.51
N GLN A 519 -14.60 -22.22 -2.91
CA GLN A 519 -13.46 -22.65 -2.11
C GLN A 519 -12.90 -23.98 -2.63
N SER A 520 -11.59 -24.18 -2.47
CA SER A 520 -10.90 -25.42 -2.79
C SER A 520 -10.71 -26.29 -1.56
N ASP A 521 -10.70 -27.61 -1.74
CA ASP A 521 -10.31 -28.61 -0.72
C ASP A 521 -8.79 -28.60 -0.39
N GLY A 522 -8.04 -27.66 -0.94
CA GLY A 522 -6.58 -27.54 -0.77
C GLY A 522 -5.75 -28.36 -1.75
N LYS A 523 -6.37 -29.02 -2.73
CA LYS A 523 -5.69 -29.79 -3.79
C LYS A 523 -5.55 -29.00 -5.09
N THR A 524 -5.83 -27.72 -5.04
CA THR A 524 -5.53 -26.79 -6.12
C THR A 524 -4.43 -25.82 -5.69
N ASP A 525 -3.58 -25.41 -6.64
CA ASP A 525 -2.77 -24.22 -6.46
C ASP A 525 -3.58 -23.01 -6.95
N ASN A 526 -3.67 -21.98 -6.09
CA ASN A 526 -4.08 -20.61 -6.43
C ASN A 526 -5.46 -20.43 -7.07
N ILE A 527 -6.52 -21.00 -6.49
CA ILE A 527 -7.88 -20.64 -6.93
C ILE A 527 -8.10 -19.13 -6.83
N ALA A 528 -8.48 -18.48 -7.93
CA ALA A 528 -8.76 -17.04 -8.00
C ALA A 528 -9.70 -16.69 -9.14
N GLY A 529 -10.59 -15.73 -8.92
CA GLY A 529 -11.29 -15.03 -10.00
C GLY A 529 -10.35 -13.97 -10.60
N ARG A 530 -9.98 -14.10 -11.85
CA ARG A 530 -9.08 -13.19 -12.56
C ARG A 530 -9.54 -13.01 -13.99
N LEU A 531 -9.43 -11.79 -14.47
CA LEU A 531 -9.66 -11.49 -15.89
C LEU A 531 -11.00 -12.01 -16.43
N GLY A 532 -12.03 -12.07 -15.57
CA GLY A 532 -13.33 -12.56 -15.95
C GLY A 532 -13.47 -14.09 -15.95
N TYR A 533 -12.61 -14.82 -15.26
CA TYR A 533 -12.76 -16.27 -15.07
C TYR A 533 -12.11 -16.75 -13.76
N LEU A 534 -12.61 -17.84 -13.20
CA LEU A 534 -12.02 -18.54 -12.07
C LEU A 534 -10.94 -19.49 -12.57
N ASP A 535 -9.69 -19.31 -12.15
CA ASP A 535 -8.57 -20.17 -12.54
C ASP A 535 -7.91 -20.88 -11.37
N PHE A 536 -7.40 -22.08 -11.62
CA PHE A 536 -6.66 -22.89 -10.67
C PHE A 536 -5.86 -24.01 -11.36
N GLU A 537 -4.86 -24.55 -10.68
CA GLU A 537 -4.11 -25.71 -11.12
C GLU A 537 -4.37 -26.91 -10.19
N LEU A 538 -4.60 -28.10 -10.75
CA LEU A 538 -4.75 -29.32 -9.97
C LEU A 538 -3.38 -29.87 -9.51
N LEU A 539 -3.15 -29.91 -8.21
CA LEU A 539 -1.88 -30.41 -7.66
C LEU A 539 -1.72 -31.92 -7.73
N GLU A 540 -2.82 -32.68 -7.55
CA GLU A 540 -2.81 -34.15 -7.47
C GLU A 540 -3.70 -34.82 -8.52
N GLY A 541 -4.08 -34.11 -9.57
CA GLY A 541 -4.99 -34.61 -10.61
C GLY A 541 -6.46 -34.71 -10.18
N ARG A 542 -6.77 -34.47 -8.94
CA ARG A 542 -8.12 -34.37 -8.37
C ARG A 542 -8.25 -33.14 -7.48
N ALA A 543 -9.33 -32.42 -7.61
CA ALA A 543 -9.68 -31.30 -6.73
C ALA A 543 -11.18 -31.17 -6.57
N VAL A 544 -11.59 -30.58 -5.47
CA VAL A 544 -12.98 -30.26 -5.17
C VAL A 544 -13.10 -28.77 -4.96
N LEU A 545 -13.99 -28.13 -5.70
CA LEU A 545 -14.44 -26.78 -5.40
C LEU A 545 -15.84 -26.86 -4.79
N SER A 546 -16.07 -26.13 -3.73
CA SER A 546 -17.37 -26.03 -3.06
C SER A 546 -17.82 -24.59 -2.91
N ARG A 547 -19.11 -24.39 -2.97
CA ARG A 547 -19.81 -23.15 -2.67
C ARG A 547 -20.94 -23.44 -1.69
N ASP A 548 -20.75 -23.06 -0.47
CA ASP A 548 -21.71 -23.29 0.65
C ASP A 548 -22.50 -22.02 0.93
N ARG A 549 -23.50 -22.15 1.82
CA ARG A 549 -24.35 -21.06 2.33
C ARG A 549 -25.22 -20.40 1.26
N LEU A 550 -25.63 -21.17 0.28
CA LEU A 550 -26.64 -20.74 -0.69
C LEU A 550 -28.06 -20.93 -0.09
N ARG A 551 -29.01 -20.21 -0.65
CA ARG A 551 -30.44 -20.34 -0.32
C ARG A 551 -31.29 -20.31 -1.59
N LEU A 552 -30.75 -20.87 -2.68
CA LEU A 552 -31.41 -20.86 -3.98
C LEU A 552 -32.69 -21.69 -3.94
N ASP A 553 -33.79 -21.16 -4.47
CA ASP A 553 -35.02 -21.93 -4.65
C ASP A 553 -34.79 -22.99 -5.75
N ALA A 554 -34.94 -24.25 -5.39
CA ALA A 554 -34.75 -25.37 -6.33
C ALA A 554 -35.67 -25.28 -7.55
N ASN A 555 -36.89 -24.75 -7.39
CA ASN A 555 -37.85 -24.59 -8.50
C ASN A 555 -37.40 -23.56 -9.51
N GLN A 556 -36.77 -22.47 -9.07
CA GLN A 556 -36.22 -21.44 -9.95
C GLN A 556 -34.94 -21.90 -10.66
N ASN A 557 -34.25 -22.87 -10.08
CA ASN A 557 -32.98 -23.39 -10.58
C ASN A 557 -33.12 -24.77 -11.27
N MET A 558 -34.30 -25.12 -11.74
CA MET A 558 -34.53 -26.31 -12.57
C MET A 558 -34.14 -26.06 -14.03
N GLY A 559 -33.76 -27.12 -14.74
CA GLY A 559 -33.42 -27.09 -16.16
C GLY A 559 -31.94 -27.42 -16.40
N ILE A 560 -31.20 -26.53 -17.02
CA ILE A 560 -29.80 -26.79 -17.40
C ILE A 560 -28.89 -25.80 -16.70
N ILE A 561 -27.84 -26.31 -16.04
CA ILE A 561 -26.71 -25.51 -15.63
C ILE A 561 -25.67 -25.57 -16.73
N GLU A 562 -25.38 -24.41 -17.30
CA GLU A 562 -24.29 -24.23 -18.25
C GLU A 562 -23.00 -23.90 -17.48
N LEU A 563 -21.98 -24.72 -17.70
CA LEU A 563 -20.62 -24.49 -17.18
C LEU A 563 -19.71 -24.18 -18.37
N THR A 564 -19.32 -22.94 -18.52
CA THR A 564 -18.37 -22.50 -19.55
C THR A 564 -16.96 -22.52 -19.02
N MET A 565 -16.10 -23.38 -19.57
CA MET A 565 -14.75 -23.60 -19.06
C MET A 565 -13.77 -24.03 -20.16
N LYS A 566 -12.47 -23.93 -19.86
CA LYS A 566 -11.40 -24.55 -20.62
C LYS A 566 -10.45 -25.30 -19.68
N SER A 567 -9.71 -26.24 -20.24
CA SER A 567 -8.76 -27.05 -19.49
C SER A 567 -7.56 -27.44 -20.35
N SER A 568 -6.37 -27.39 -19.77
CA SER A 568 -5.12 -27.75 -20.46
C SER A 568 -4.99 -29.25 -20.74
N HIS A 569 -5.75 -30.10 -20.03
CA HIS A 569 -5.78 -31.56 -20.22
C HIS A 569 -7.23 -32.06 -20.24
N LYS A 570 -7.42 -33.31 -20.66
CA LYS A 570 -8.73 -33.96 -20.62
C LYS A 570 -9.23 -34.02 -19.18
N THR A 571 -10.32 -33.33 -18.88
CA THR A 571 -10.84 -33.16 -17.53
C THR A 571 -12.28 -33.65 -17.43
N GLN A 572 -12.57 -34.53 -16.47
CA GLN A 572 -13.93 -34.87 -16.08
C GLN A 572 -14.39 -33.94 -14.95
N VAL A 573 -15.57 -33.38 -15.10
CA VAL A 573 -16.23 -32.57 -14.07
C VAL A 573 -17.50 -33.28 -13.62
N SER A 574 -17.66 -33.41 -12.30
CA SER A 574 -18.90 -33.88 -11.68
C SER A 574 -19.49 -32.76 -10.85
N MET A 575 -20.75 -32.41 -11.06
CA MET A 575 -21.43 -31.34 -10.32
C MET A 575 -22.47 -31.92 -9.36
N PHE A 576 -22.50 -31.38 -8.15
CA PHE A 576 -23.41 -31.78 -7.08
C PHE A 576 -24.11 -30.53 -6.53
N ALA A 577 -25.37 -30.71 -6.11
CA ALA A 577 -26.10 -29.76 -5.27
C ALA A 577 -26.63 -30.52 -4.05
N ASN A 578 -26.45 -29.97 -2.84
CA ASN A 578 -26.79 -30.61 -1.57
C ASN A 578 -26.32 -32.09 -1.51
N ASP A 579 -25.08 -32.35 -1.97
CA ASP A 579 -24.49 -33.71 -2.12
C ASP A 579 -25.17 -34.66 -3.11
N VAL A 580 -26.22 -34.22 -3.82
CA VAL A 580 -26.86 -35.00 -4.89
C VAL A 580 -26.10 -34.75 -6.18
N LEU A 581 -25.60 -35.81 -6.81
CA LEU A 581 -24.91 -35.73 -8.09
C LEU A 581 -25.94 -35.30 -9.18
N LEU A 582 -25.78 -34.09 -9.72
CA LEU A 582 -26.57 -33.57 -10.84
C LEU A 582 -26.15 -34.24 -12.15
N GLY A 583 -24.87 -34.14 -12.48
CA GLY A 583 -24.37 -34.70 -13.73
C GLY A 583 -22.86 -34.80 -13.77
N ARG A 584 -22.38 -35.38 -14.88
CA ARG A 584 -20.95 -35.47 -15.22
C ARG A 584 -20.74 -35.10 -16.67
N ALA A 585 -19.67 -34.38 -16.92
CA ALA A 585 -19.23 -34.06 -18.27
C ALA A 585 -17.74 -34.26 -18.41
N THR A 586 -17.26 -34.42 -19.63
CA THR A 586 -15.82 -34.54 -19.92
C THR A 586 -15.47 -33.52 -20.96
N LEU A 587 -14.52 -32.65 -20.62
CA LEU A 587 -13.95 -31.65 -21.52
C LEU A 587 -12.66 -32.24 -22.14
N ALA A 588 -12.53 -32.14 -23.45
CA ALA A 588 -11.25 -32.39 -24.13
C ALA A 588 -10.28 -31.22 -23.86
N PRO A 589 -8.95 -31.41 -23.96
CA PRO A 589 -8.02 -30.29 -23.87
C PRO A 589 -8.36 -29.25 -24.94
N VAL A 590 -8.59 -28.01 -24.50
CA VAL A 590 -8.97 -26.90 -25.40
C VAL A 590 -8.36 -25.60 -24.94
N ASP A 591 -7.93 -24.76 -25.88
CA ASP A 591 -7.41 -23.43 -25.65
C ASP A 591 -8.51 -22.34 -25.64
N GLN A 592 -9.74 -22.72 -25.97
CA GLN A 592 -10.89 -21.84 -26.01
C GLN A 592 -11.96 -22.31 -25.02
N PHE A 593 -12.71 -21.39 -24.46
CA PHE A 593 -13.83 -21.71 -23.60
C PHE A 593 -14.90 -22.53 -24.37
N SER A 594 -15.39 -23.55 -23.68
CA SER A 594 -16.43 -24.44 -24.19
C SER A 594 -17.52 -24.65 -23.14
N THR A 595 -18.75 -24.60 -23.51
CA THR A 595 -19.88 -24.77 -22.60
C THR A 595 -20.25 -26.24 -22.45
N ILE A 596 -20.40 -26.68 -21.21
CA ILE A 596 -20.88 -28.00 -20.81
C ILE A 596 -22.26 -27.82 -20.19
N GLU A 597 -23.23 -28.63 -20.62
CA GLU A 597 -24.58 -28.65 -20.08
C GLU A 597 -24.72 -29.73 -19.01
N ILE A 598 -25.15 -29.35 -17.82
CA ILE A 598 -25.44 -30.26 -16.70
C ILE A 598 -26.93 -30.15 -16.35
N PRO A 599 -27.73 -31.22 -16.54
CA PRO A 599 -29.15 -31.18 -16.20
C PRO A 599 -29.35 -31.06 -14.69
N GLN A 600 -30.16 -30.11 -14.24
CA GLN A 600 -30.67 -29.99 -12.89
C GLN A 600 -32.17 -30.32 -12.88
N ASP A 601 -32.49 -31.59 -12.75
CA ASP A 601 -33.83 -32.16 -12.65
C ASP A 601 -34.02 -33.03 -11.41
N LYS A 602 -32.99 -33.12 -10.54
CA LYS A 602 -32.95 -34.05 -9.42
C LYS A 602 -33.35 -33.40 -8.09
N ILE A 603 -33.20 -32.09 -7.96
CA ILE A 603 -33.65 -31.35 -6.79
C ILE A 603 -34.80 -30.46 -7.26
N THR A 604 -36.02 -30.93 -7.04
CA THR A 604 -37.24 -30.31 -7.57
C THR A 604 -38.02 -29.48 -6.56
N GLU A 605 -37.66 -29.58 -5.27
CA GLU A 605 -38.33 -28.87 -4.18
C GLU A 605 -37.31 -28.47 -3.11
N GLY A 606 -37.57 -27.39 -2.40
CA GLY A 606 -36.76 -26.89 -1.28
C GLY A 606 -35.63 -25.97 -1.72
N THR A 607 -34.60 -25.90 -0.90
CA THR A 607 -33.48 -24.97 -1.06
C THR A 607 -32.22 -25.73 -1.46
N ILE A 608 -31.49 -25.19 -2.43
CA ILE A 608 -30.11 -25.61 -2.71
C ILE A 608 -29.22 -24.78 -1.78
N GLU A 609 -28.58 -25.44 -0.81
CA GLU A 609 -27.76 -24.82 0.22
C GLU A 609 -26.27 -24.87 -0.14
N SER A 610 -25.88 -25.79 -1.03
CA SER A 610 -24.48 -25.95 -1.46
C SER A 610 -24.36 -26.46 -2.89
N LEU A 611 -23.30 -26.05 -3.55
CA LEU A 611 -22.84 -26.59 -4.82
C LEU A 611 -21.42 -27.14 -4.65
N ARG A 612 -21.11 -28.22 -5.38
CA ARG A 612 -19.80 -28.82 -5.36
C ARG A 612 -19.42 -29.30 -6.76
N MET A 613 -18.21 -28.99 -7.19
CA MET A 613 -17.62 -29.50 -8.43
C MET A 613 -16.40 -30.36 -8.08
N GLU A 614 -16.36 -31.56 -8.63
CA GLU A 614 -15.23 -32.46 -8.53
C GLU A 614 -14.54 -32.56 -9.89
N PHE A 615 -13.26 -32.30 -9.92
CA PHE A 615 -12.40 -32.37 -11.11
C PHE A 615 -11.53 -33.60 -11.03
N ASP A 616 -11.43 -34.35 -12.14
CA ASP A 616 -10.56 -35.52 -12.30
C ASP A 616 -9.79 -35.38 -13.62
N SER A 617 -8.45 -35.22 -13.54
CA SER A 617 -7.58 -34.99 -14.69
C SER A 617 -6.16 -35.43 -14.35
N GLU A 618 -5.14 -34.85 -14.97
CA GLU A 618 -3.73 -35.05 -14.65
C GLU A 618 -3.25 -33.98 -13.65
N ALA A 619 -2.23 -34.30 -12.85
CA ALA A 619 -1.58 -33.31 -12.01
C ALA A 619 -0.93 -32.21 -12.87
N GLY A 620 -1.01 -30.95 -12.47
CA GLY A 620 -0.56 -29.80 -13.25
C GLY A 620 -1.57 -29.32 -14.30
N THR A 621 -2.79 -29.88 -14.30
CA THR A 621 -3.86 -29.38 -15.17
C THR A 621 -4.32 -28.00 -14.73
N VAL A 622 -4.26 -27.03 -15.64
CA VAL A 622 -4.83 -25.70 -15.46
C VAL A 622 -6.27 -25.71 -15.93
N VAL A 623 -7.17 -25.27 -15.07
CA VAL A 623 -8.60 -25.12 -15.33
C VAL A 623 -8.98 -23.66 -15.21
N GLU A 624 -9.72 -23.14 -16.18
CA GLU A 624 -10.28 -21.80 -16.16
C GLU A 624 -11.79 -21.90 -16.39
N ILE A 625 -12.61 -21.31 -15.50
CA ILE A 625 -14.06 -21.32 -15.56
C ILE A 625 -14.53 -19.89 -15.80
N ASP A 626 -15.14 -19.64 -16.94
CA ASP A 626 -15.69 -18.35 -17.33
C ASP A 626 -17.02 -18.07 -16.62
N SER A 627 -17.92 -19.05 -16.64
CA SER A 627 -19.24 -18.88 -16.02
C SER A 627 -19.88 -20.21 -15.59
N ILE A 628 -20.75 -20.10 -14.58
CA ILE A 628 -21.65 -21.15 -14.12
C ILE A 628 -23.02 -20.53 -14.01
N GLN A 629 -23.96 -20.88 -14.84
CA GLN A 629 -25.26 -20.22 -14.89
C GLN A 629 -26.41 -21.17 -15.12
N GLN A 630 -27.56 -20.87 -14.51
CA GLN A 630 -28.81 -21.55 -14.78
C GLN A 630 -29.45 -20.98 -16.03
N VAL A 631 -29.80 -21.85 -16.98
CA VAL A 631 -30.44 -21.45 -18.21
C VAL A 631 -31.83 -22.09 -18.31
N VAL A 632 -32.84 -21.25 -18.50
CA VAL A 632 -34.20 -21.71 -18.79
C VAL A 632 -34.35 -21.74 -20.32
N ARG A 633 -34.49 -22.94 -20.91
CA ARG A 633 -34.87 -23.05 -22.32
C ARG A 633 -36.39 -22.97 -22.42
N GLU A 634 -36.89 -21.95 -23.08
CA GLU A 634 -38.28 -21.93 -23.50
C GLU A 634 -38.52 -23.12 -24.45
N ASN A 635 -39.47 -24.01 -24.09
CA ASN A 635 -39.88 -25.17 -24.87
C ASN A 635 -40.61 -24.77 -26.16
#